data_fecb45f1bcb03e472d4fbcf46e9160ea
#
_entry.id   fecb45f1bcb03e472d4fbcf46e9160ea
#
_cell.length_a   1.000
_cell.length_b   1.000
_cell.length_c   1.000
_cell.angle_alpha   90.00
_cell.angle_beta   90.00
_cell.angle_gamma   90.00
#
_symmetry.space_group_name_H-M   'P 1'
#
loop_
_entity.id
_entity.type
_entity.pdbx_description
1 polymer ?
#
loop_
_entity_poly.entity_id
_entity_poly.type
_entity_poly.pdbx_seq_one_letter_code
_entity_poly.pdbx_strand_id
1 'polypeptide(L)'
;MNTIEELYQAFKSASCLSTDTRNISQGSLFVALKGERFDANTMLADAFQRGAAYAVTSNAEFASDPRVFFTPDTLKTLQDLASYHRDQLSIPVVGITGTNGKTTTKELITVVLSSKFKTAATKGNLNNHIGVPLTLLSIRPDDEVAVVEMGANHPGEIAALAAIAKPTIGLVTNVGLAHIQGFGSLQGVKDTKAALYRQLISTGGTAVYDSDNDDIVDMIADYDNIVPYIAAKKVPSESETLSFEWADASNAYQVATNLCGDYNIKNAQAAITVGLLCGVEPEKINAAIEGYTPTNGRSQALQTARNHVIVDAYNANPSSMNAALDNFEARPNAAKCVILGAMGELGPEQEPQHLKVLNRLRSIPNLDCAILIGQAFAMFKAQFPSFQFFPQTADAKEAVSQLSGKYILLKGSNSNHLDQLIDSL
;
A
#
# COMPACT_ATOMS: atom_id res chain seq x y z
N MET A 1 35.38 -11.54 -9.39
CA MET A 1 34.03 -11.12 -8.99
C MET A 1 33.81 -9.76 -9.62
N ASN A 2 32.71 -9.58 -10.35
CA ASN A 2 32.35 -8.29 -10.91
C ASN A 2 32.00 -7.34 -9.76
N THR A 3 32.39 -6.07 -9.86
CA THR A 3 32.08 -5.08 -8.83
C THR A 3 30.64 -4.55 -9.00
N ILE A 4 30.10 -3.90 -7.97
CA ILE A 4 28.79 -3.26 -8.07
C ILE A 4 28.79 -2.12 -9.10
N GLU A 5 29.93 -1.44 -9.27
CA GLU A 5 30.12 -0.40 -10.27
C GLU A 5 30.02 -0.94 -11.70
N GLU A 6 30.62 -2.10 -11.98
CA GLU A 6 30.51 -2.77 -13.28
C GLU A 6 29.07 -3.18 -13.58
N LEU A 7 28.38 -3.78 -12.60
CA LEU A 7 26.95 -4.12 -12.72
C LEU A 7 26.10 -2.85 -12.94
N TYR A 8 26.41 -1.76 -12.26
CA TYR A 8 25.71 -0.49 -12.41
C TYR A 8 25.89 0.12 -13.82
N GLN A 9 27.08 -0.02 -14.44
CA GLN A 9 27.28 0.40 -15.83
C GLN A 9 26.44 -0.47 -16.80
N ALA A 10 26.40 -1.78 -16.57
CA ALA A 10 25.52 -2.67 -17.34
C ALA A 10 24.05 -2.30 -17.18
N PHE A 11 23.60 -2.02 -15.95
CA PHE A 11 22.25 -1.53 -15.68
C PHE A 11 21.92 -0.25 -16.43
N LYS A 12 22.82 0.75 -16.43
CA LYS A 12 22.62 2.03 -17.16
C LYS A 12 22.57 1.85 -18.69
N SER A 13 23.27 0.87 -19.21
CA SER A 13 23.30 0.58 -20.65
C SER A 13 22.14 -0.29 -21.11
N ALA A 14 21.48 -0.99 -20.17
CA ALA A 14 20.34 -1.84 -20.45
C ALA A 14 19.08 -1.01 -20.76
N SER A 15 18.21 -1.54 -21.62
CA SER A 15 16.92 -0.90 -21.96
C SER A 15 15.96 -0.84 -20.76
N CYS A 16 16.00 -1.86 -19.90
CA CYS A 16 15.24 -1.96 -18.66
C CYS A 16 15.83 -3.06 -17.77
N LEU A 17 15.33 -3.17 -16.53
CA LEU A 17 15.59 -4.30 -15.64
C LEU A 17 14.34 -5.19 -15.55
N SER A 18 14.50 -6.50 -15.63
CA SER A 18 13.44 -7.48 -15.44
C SER A 18 13.85 -8.59 -14.46
N THR A 19 12.90 -9.03 -13.65
CA THR A 19 13.01 -10.23 -12.80
C THR A 19 12.07 -11.36 -13.26
N ASP A 20 11.33 -11.14 -14.34
CA ASP A 20 10.35 -12.08 -14.91
C ASP A 20 10.71 -12.41 -16.35
N THR A 21 11.00 -13.69 -16.62
CA THR A 21 11.36 -14.17 -17.95
C THR A 21 10.25 -14.00 -18.99
N ARG A 22 8.99 -13.87 -18.58
CA ARG A 22 7.85 -13.62 -19.45
C ARG A 22 7.86 -12.20 -20.02
N ASN A 23 8.53 -11.27 -19.32
CA ASN A 23 8.60 -9.83 -19.63
C ASN A 23 10.03 -9.36 -19.95
N ILE A 24 10.81 -10.19 -20.63
CA ILE A 24 12.12 -9.80 -21.17
C ILE A 24 11.93 -8.91 -22.39
N SER A 25 12.56 -7.74 -22.35
CA SER A 25 12.67 -6.84 -23.51
C SER A 25 14.06 -6.91 -24.11
N GLN A 26 14.16 -6.60 -25.39
CA GLN A 26 15.45 -6.52 -26.10
C GLN A 26 16.39 -5.53 -25.38
N GLY A 27 17.59 -5.98 -25.05
CA GLY A 27 18.61 -5.17 -24.37
C GLY A 27 18.44 -5.05 -22.85
N SER A 28 17.55 -5.82 -22.21
CA SER A 28 17.32 -5.76 -20.77
C SER A 28 18.45 -6.35 -19.94
N LEU A 29 18.56 -5.93 -18.67
CA LEU A 29 19.28 -6.62 -17.60
C LEU A 29 18.30 -7.56 -16.88
N PHE A 30 18.54 -8.86 -16.95
CA PHE A 30 17.73 -9.86 -16.26
C PHE A 30 18.35 -10.21 -14.90
N VAL A 31 17.58 -10.14 -13.82
CA VAL A 31 17.99 -10.58 -12.48
C VAL A 31 17.24 -11.86 -12.13
N ALA A 32 17.95 -12.98 -12.10
CA ALA A 32 17.39 -14.30 -11.85
C ALA A 32 17.15 -14.53 -10.36
N LEU A 33 15.94 -14.20 -9.88
CA LEU A 33 15.57 -14.41 -8.49
C LEU A 33 15.11 -15.85 -8.23
N LYS A 34 15.40 -16.35 -7.04
CA LYS A 34 14.92 -17.65 -6.54
C LYS A 34 13.80 -17.40 -5.53
N GLY A 35 12.61 -17.91 -5.81
CA GLY A 35 11.47 -17.96 -4.91
C GLY A 35 11.24 -19.36 -4.36
N GLU A 36 10.24 -19.51 -3.50
CA GLU A 36 9.89 -20.81 -2.88
C GLU A 36 9.45 -21.88 -3.91
N ARG A 37 8.78 -21.47 -4.98
CA ARG A 37 8.18 -22.37 -5.98
C ARG A 37 8.87 -22.35 -7.33
N PHE A 38 9.75 -21.40 -7.56
CA PHE A 38 10.35 -21.18 -8.86
C PHE A 38 11.77 -20.62 -8.72
N ASP A 39 12.72 -21.15 -9.49
CA ASP A 39 14.10 -20.70 -9.54
C ASP A 39 14.41 -20.13 -10.94
N ALA A 40 14.44 -18.82 -11.06
CA ALA A 40 14.71 -18.15 -12.33
C ALA A 40 16.16 -18.35 -12.83
N ASN A 41 17.08 -18.83 -11.98
CA ASN A 41 18.46 -19.14 -12.40
C ASN A 41 18.51 -20.28 -13.44
N THR A 42 17.49 -21.11 -13.52
CA THR A 42 17.38 -22.16 -14.55
C THR A 42 16.96 -21.63 -15.92
N MET A 43 16.53 -20.36 -16.01
CA MET A 43 15.92 -19.77 -17.20
C MET A 43 16.85 -18.81 -17.94
N LEU A 44 18.16 -18.80 -17.64
CA LEU A 44 19.09 -17.84 -18.26
C LEU A 44 19.18 -17.99 -19.78
N ALA A 45 19.24 -19.21 -20.28
CA ALA A 45 19.30 -19.47 -21.73
C ALA A 45 18.06 -18.87 -22.45
N ASP A 46 16.85 -19.05 -21.87
CA ASP A 46 15.62 -18.49 -22.38
C ASP A 46 15.65 -16.95 -22.30
N ALA A 47 16.14 -16.37 -21.20
CA ALA A 47 16.27 -14.91 -21.05
C ALA A 47 17.17 -14.31 -22.13
N PHE A 48 18.31 -14.91 -22.44
CA PHE A 48 19.18 -14.45 -23.52
C PHE A 48 18.55 -14.65 -24.91
N GLN A 49 17.85 -15.75 -25.11
CA GLN A 49 17.13 -16.01 -26.35
C GLN A 49 16.03 -14.97 -26.61
N ARG A 50 15.39 -14.48 -25.55
CA ARG A 50 14.37 -13.41 -25.58
C ARG A 50 14.96 -12.01 -25.71
N GLY A 51 16.28 -11.86 -25.66
CA GLY A 51 16.98 -10.61 -25.93
C GLY A 51 17.56 -9.89 -24.71
N ALA A 52 17.70 -10.53 -23.55
CA ALA A 52 18.45 -9.95 -22.46
C ALA A 52 19.91 -9.66 -22.90
N ALA A 53 20.40 -8.44 -22.63
CA ALA A 53 21.78 -8.06 -22.90
C ALA A 53 22.73 -8.54 -21.80
N TYR A 54 22.25 -8.50 -20.55
CA TYR A 54 23.00 -8.90 -19.35
C TYR A 54 22.12 -9.73 -18.42
N ALA A 55 22.76 -10.51 -17.56
CA ALA A 55 22.06 -11.25 -16.52
C ALA A 55 22.84 -11.29 -15.19
N VAL A 56 22.10 -11.24 -14.07
CA VAL A 56 22.59 -11.55 -12.72
C VAL A 56 22.08 -12.93 -12.34
N THR A 57 22.97 -13.85 -11.97
CA THR A 57 22.58 -15.23 -11.65
C THR A 57 23.48 -15.89 -10.61
N SER A 58 22.93 -16.88 -9.91
CA SER A 58 23.68 -17.82 -9.07
C SER A 58 24.00 -19.15 -9.77
N ASN A 59 23.66 -19.32 -11.06
CA ASN A 59 24.00 -20.52 -11.82
C ASN A 59 25.45 -20.47 -12.33
N ALA A 60 26.31 -21.31 -11.74
CA ALA A 60 27.74 -21.37 -12.04
C ALA A 60 28.06 -21.79 -13.50
N GLU A 61 27.15 -22.47 -14.20
CA GLU A 61 27.35 -22.87 -15.60
C GLU A 61 27.56 -21.66 -16.52
N PHE A 62 26.98 -20.49 -16.15
CA PHE A 62 27.08 -19.25 -16.93
C PHE A 62 28.15 -18.30 -16.42
N ALA A 63 28.91 -18.67 -15.38
CA ALA A 63 29.88 -17.77 -14.73
C ALA A 63 31.01 -17.25 -15.66
N SER A 64 31.27 -17.94 -16.77
CA SER A 64 32.27 -17.53 -17.78
C SER A 64 31.71 -16.69 -18.93
N ASP A 65 30.38 -16.51 -19.03
CA ASP A 65 29.78 -15.65 -20.06
C ASP A 65 30.02 -14.18 -19.71
N PRO A 66 30.62 -13.37 -20.59
CA PRO A 66 30.93 -11.97 -20.30
C PRO A 66 29.71 -11.07 -20.08
N ARG A 67 28.51 -11.54 -20.43
CA ARG A 67 27.22 -10.86 -20.18
C ARG A 67 26.67 -11.16 -18.78
N VAL A 68 27.29 -12.05 -18.01
CA VAL A 68 26.77 -12.57 -16.76
C VAL A 68 27.53 -12.01 -15.57
N PHE A 69 26.78 -11.49 -14.64
CA PHE A 69 27.20 -11.10 -13.29
C PHE A 69 26.89 -12.25 -12.34
N PHE A 70 27.87 -13.14 -12.14
CA PHE A 70 27.72 -14.28 -11.25
C PHE A 70 27.81 -13.86 -9.78
N THR A 71 26.83 -14.30 -8.98
CA THR A 71 26.74 -14.02 -7.54
C THR A 71 26.09 -15.21 -6.81
N PRO A 72 26.49 -15.52 -5.56
CA PRO A 72 25.80 -16.55 -4.78
C PRO A 72 24.38 -16.14 -4.32
N ASP A 73 24.09 -14.81 -4.26
CA ASP A 73 22.81 -14.26 -3.81
C ASP A 73 22.34 -13.15 -4.76
N THR A 74 21.45 -13.53 -5.66
CA THR A 74 20.91 -12.61 -6.67
C THR A 74 19.96 -11.56 -6.07
N LEU A 75 19.26 -11.90 -4.98
CA LEU A 75 18.39 -10.96 -4.26
C LEU A 75 19.23 -9.87 -3.57
N LYS A 76 20.26 -10.28 -2.84
CA LYS A 76 21.19 -9.32 -2.22
C LYS A 76 21.84 -8.42 -3.26
N THR A 77 22.23 -8.98 -4.41
CA THR A 77 22.81 -8.22 -5.51
C THR A 77 21.82 -7.19 -6.11
N LEU A 78 20.54 -7.55 -6.25
CA LEU A 78 19.48 -6.61 -6.66
C LEU A 78 19.33 -5.46 -5.65
N GLN A 79 19.34 -5.77 -4.36
CA GLN A 79 19.25 -4.79 -3.27
C GLN A 79 20.49 -3.86 -3.22
N ASP A 80 21.68 -4.42 -3.40
CA ASP A 80 22.92 -3.65 -3.44
C ASP A 80 22.98 -2.72 -4.67
N LEU A 81 22.53 -3.21 -5.83
CA LEU A 81 22.39 -2.39 -7.04
C LEU A 81 21.43 -1.23 -6.82
N ALA A 82 20.28 -1.48 -6.20
CA ALA A 82 19.29 -0.46 -5.89
C ALA A 82 19.81 0.57 -4.87
N SER A 83 20.51 0.11 -3.82
CA SER A 83 21.15 0.99 -2.85
C SER A 83 22.24 1.84 -3.48
N TYR A 84 23.06 1.25 -4.35
CA TYR A 84 24.10 1.96 -5.10
C TYR A 84 23.50 2.99 -6.06
N HIS A 85 22.42 2.63 -6.79
CA HIS A 85 21.68 3.56 -7.62
C HIS A 85 21.12 4.72 -6.81
N ARG A 86 20.52 4.44 -5.62
CA ARG A 86 20.01 5.47 -4.70
C ARG A 86 21.11 6.46 -4.29
N ASP A 87 22.33 6.00 -4.07
CA ASP A 87 23.46 6.87 -3.73
C ASP A 87 23.89 7.80 -4.86
N GLN A 88 23.54 7.49 -6.11
CA GLN A 88 23.80 8.35 -7.27
C GLN A 88 22.71 9.42 -7.48
N LEU A 89 21.59 9.33 -6.73
CA LEU A 89 20.45 10.25 -6.85
C LEU A 89 20.53 11.34 -5.79
N SER A 90 20.46 12.61 -6.21
CA SER A 90 20.37 13.77 -5.31
C SER A 90 18.94 14.20 -5.00
N ILE A 91 17.93 13.56 -5.58
CA ILE A 91 16.52 13.91 -5.41
C ILE A 91 15.99 13.53 -4.03
N PRO A 92 15.00 14.26 -3.50
CA PRO A 92 14.26 13.84 -2.31
C PRO A 92 13.56 12.48 -2.53
N VAL A 93 13.58 11.65 -1.50
CA VAL A 93 12.84 10.38 -1.46
C VAL A 93 11.91 10.40 -0.25
N VAL A 94 10.62 10.30 -0.51
CA VAL A 94 9.58 10.21 0.51
C VAL A 94 9.31 8.75 0.83
N GLY A 95 9.71 8.29 2.02
CA GLY A 95 9.48 6.94 2.50
C GLY A 95 8.16 6.83 3.28
N ILE A 96 7.35 5.83 2.97
CA ILE A 96 6.03 5.63 3.61
C ILE A 96 5.91 4.21 4.14
N THR A 97 5.57 4.07 5.41
CA THR A 97 5.13 2.80 5.99
C THR A 97 3.90 3.01 6.88
N GLY A 98 3.39 1.95 7.48
CA GLY A 98 2.24 1.98 8.39
C GLY A 98 1.43 0.69 8.30
N THR A 99 0.40 0.58 9.11
CA THR A 99 -0.51 -0.57 9.07
C THR A 99 -1.52 -0.40 7.94
N ASN A 100 -2.31 0.67 7.98
CA ASN A 100 -3.34 0.99 7.00
C ASN A 100 -3.03 2.31 6.28
N GLY A 101 -3.63 2.54 5.12
CA GLY A 101 -3.55 3.81 4.40
C GLY A 101 -2.27 4.04 3.61
N LYS A 102 -1.23 3.20 3.70
CA LYS A 102 0.04 3.36 2.98
C LYS A 102 -0.13 3.68 1.50
N THR A 103 -0.83 2.84 0.77
CA THR A 103 -1.00 2.99 -0.68
C THR A 103 -1.83 4.22 -1.02
N THR A 104 -2.93 4.48 -0.29
CA THR A 104 -3.73 5.70 -0.51
C THR A 104 -2.90 6.96 -0.23
N THR A 105 -2.13 6.98 0.85
CA THR A 105 -1.21 8.09 1.17
C THR A 105 -0.15 8.24 0.09
N LYS A 106 0.45 7.14 -0.37
CA LYS A 106 1.43 7.13 -1.47
C LYS A 106 0.83 7.70 -2.75
N GLU A 107 -0.38 7.28 -3.14
CA GLU A 107 -1.08 7.79 -4.33
C GLU A 107 -1.38 9.30 -4.20
N LEU A 108 -1.93 9.74 -3.05
CA LEU A 108 -2.20 11.15 -2.81
C LEU A 108 -0.93 12.01 -2.82
N ILE A 109 0.14 11.58 -2.14
CA ILE A 109 1.44 12.27 -2.19
C ILE A 109 1.96 12.31 -3.64
N THR A 110 1.83 11.20 -4.38
CA THR A 110 2.30 11.14 -5.76
C THR A 110 1.56 12.13 -6.66
N VAL A 111 0.22 12.22 -6.61
CA VAL A 111 -0.52 13.19 -7.44
C VAL A 111 -0.24 14.63 -7.03
N VAL A 112 -0.10 14.90 -5.72
CA VAL A 112 0.29 16.22 -5.21
C VAL A 112 1.67 16.63 -5.71
N LEU A 113 2.69 15.79 -5.57
CA LEU A 113 4.03 16.10 -6.03
C LEU A 113 4.10 16.20 -7.56
N SER A 114 3.36 15.34 -8.27
CA SER A 114 3.28 15.35 -9.75
C SER A 114 2.65 16.61 -10.33
N SER A 115 1.94 17.40 -9.52
CA SER A 115 1.40 18.70 -9.96
C SER A 115 2.51 19.76 -10.18
N LYS A 116 3.72 19.48 -9.70
CA LYS A 116 4.87 20.39 -9.80
C LYS A 116 6.14 19.72 -10.31
N PHE A 117 6.38 18.45 -9.95
CA PHE A 117 7.63 17.74 -10.18
C PHE A 117 7.42 16.50 -11.05
N LYS A 118 8.44 16.11 -11.79
CA LYS A 118 8.50 14.78 -12.37
C LYS A 118 8.73 13.76 -11.25
N THR A 119 7.70 12.98 -10.94
CA THR A 119 7.62 12.15 -9.74
C THR A 119 7.70 10.67 -10.09
N ALA A 120 8.69 9.97 -9.55
CA ALA A 120 8.72 8.50 -9.53
C ALA A 120 7.98 7.98 -8.29
N ALA A 121 7.28 6.86 -8.40
CA ALA A 121 6.57 6.27 -7.27
C ALA A 121 6.48 4.75 -7.34
N THR A 122 6.35 4.10 -6.17
CA THR A 122 6.07 2.67 -6.07
C THR A 122 4.81 2.32 -6.86
N LYS A 123 4.94 1.39 -7.80
CA LYS A 123 3.84 0.89 -8.63
C LYS A 123 3.16 -0.30 -7.94
N GLY A 124 1.83 -0.28 -7.94
CA GLY A 124 1.04 -1.38 -7.35
C GLY A 124 1.43 -1.66 -5.89
N ASN A 125 1.82 -2.90 -5.63
CA ASN A 125 2.26 -3.40 -4.32
C ASN A 125 3.76 -3.74 -4.24
N LEU A 126 4.60 -3.09 -5.05
CA LEU A 126 6.06 -3.29 -5.05
C LEU A 126 6.73 -2.64 -3.83
N ASN A 127 6.31 -3.05 -2.63
CA ASN A 127 6.66 -2.44 -1.35
C ASN A 127 7.46 -3.36 -0.41
N ASN A 128 7.90 -4.53 -0.90
CA ASN A 128 8.67 -5.53 -0.13
C ASN A 128 10.17 -5.53 -0.53
N HIS A 129 10.91 -6.53 -0.05
CA HIS A 129 12.36 -6.72 -0.26
C HIS A 129 12.80 -6.92 -1.73
N ILE A 130 11.86 -7.14 -2.66
CA ILE A 130 12.07 -7.12 -4.12
C ILE A 130 11.52 -5.83 -4.72
N GLY A 131 10.32 -5.43 -4.30
CA GLY A 131 9.59 -4.32 -4.88
C GLY A 131 10.22 -2.96 -4.63
N VAL A 132 10.76 -2.71 -3.42
CA VAL A 132 11.47 -1.46 -3.11
C VAL A 132 12.74 -1.30 -3.96
N PRO A 133 13.64 -2.31 -4.09
CA PRO A 133 14.73 -2.26 -5.06
C PRO A 133 14.27 -1.96 -6.50
N LEU A 134 13.22 -2.62 -6.99
CA LEU A 134 12.68 -2.37 -8.33
C LEU A 134 12.12 -0.96 -8.49
N THR A 135 11.47 -0.43 -7.46
CA THR A 135 10.99 0.95 -7.42
C THR A 135 12.16 1.94 -7.55
N LEU A 136 13.21 1.76 -6.76
CA LEU A 136 14.40 2.62 -6.82
C LEU A 136 15.08 2.56 -8.19
N LEU A 137 15.29 1.36 -8.74
CA LEU A 137 15.90 1.17 -10.06
C LEU A 137 15.02 1.64 -11.23
N SER A 138 13.75 1.96 -10.98
CA SER A 138 12.87 2.59 -11.97
C SER A 138 12.98 4.12 -12.02
N ILE A 139 13.65 4.75 -11.05
CA ILE A 139 13.86 6.21 -10.99
C ILE A 139 14.80 6.60 -12.13
N ARG A 140 14.38 7.59 -12.90
CA ARG A 140 15.12 8.10 -14.06
C ARG A 140 15.95 9.32 -13.70
N PRO A 141 16.98 9.65 -14.51
CA PRO A 141 17.82 10.81 -14.25
C PRO A 141 17.09 12.17 -14.29
N ASP A 142 15.90 12.21 -14.91
CA ASP A 142 15.07 13.40 -15.05
C ASP A 142 13.89 13.42 -14.05
N ASP A 143 13.76 12.41 -13.18
CA ASP A 143 12.84 12.47 -12.05
C ASP A 143 13.39 13.42 -10.97
N GLU A 144 12.49 14.23 -10.37
CA GLU A 144 12.86 15.29 -9.44
C GLU A 144 12.54 14.92 -7.99
N VAL A 145 11.66 13.93 -7.78
CA VAL A 145 11.26 13.41 -6.47
C VAL A 145 10.80 11.96 -6.61
N ALA A 146 10.97 11.17 -5.56
CA ALA A 146 10.47 9.79 -5.53
C ALA A 146 9.62 9.52 -4.28
N VAL A 147 8.60 8.67 -4.43
CA VAL A 147 7.70 8.22 -3.35
C VAL A 147 7.81 6.70 -3.23
N VAL A 148 8.33 6.21 -2.11
CA VAL A 148 8.64 4.79 -1.88
C VAL A 148 7.78 4.24 -0.74
N GLU A 149 6.84 3.37 -1.09
CA GLU A 149 6.04 2.62 -0.11
C GLU A 149 6.84 1.43 0.41
N MET A 150 6.85 1.23 1.74
CA MET A 150 7.53 0.14 2.44
C MET A 150 6.54 -0.66 3.27
N GLY A 151 6.32 -1.91 2.89
CA GLY A 151 5.49 -2.89 3.58
C GLY A 151 6.32 -3.88 4.38
N ALA A 152 5.75 -4.42 5.46
CA ALA A 152 6.37 -5.45 6.26
C ALA A 152 5.34 -6.38 6.88
N ASN A 153 5.72 -7.66 7.00
CA ASN A 153 4.99 -8.72 7.66
C ASN A 153 5.78 -9.30 8.85
N HIS A 154 7.09 -9.02 8.94
CA HIS A 154 8.00 -9.52 9.98
C HIS A 154 8.88 -8.40 10.55
N PRO A 155 9.40 -8.57 11.79
CA PRO A 155 10.38 -7.67 12.39
C PRO A 155 11.62 -7.50 11.50
N GLY A 156 12.19 -6.27 11.49
CA GLY A 156 13.41 -5.95 10.75
C GLY A 156 13.20 -5.57 9.29
N GLU A 157 12.08 -5.92 8.66
CA GLU A 157 11.88 -5.66 7.22
C GLU A 157 11.87 -4.17 6.89
N ILE A 158 11.18 -3.31 7.68
CA ILE A 158 11.21 -1.86 7.43
C ILE A 158 12.62 -1.28 7.60
N ALA A 159 13.41 -1.77 8.56
CA ALA A 159 14.79 -1.33 8.73
C ALA A 159 15.63 -1.64 7.47
N ALA A 160 15.51 -2.86 6.94
CA ALA A 160 16.21 -3.26 5.72
C ALA A 160 15.76 -2.44 4.50
N LEU A 161 14.46 -2.21 4.32
CA LEU A 161 13.92 -1.42 3.21
C LEU A 161 14.33 0.05 3.31
N ALA A 162 14.27 0.65 4.51
CA ALA A 162 14.67 2.02 4.73
C ALA A 162 16.18 2.24 4.52
N ALA A 163 17.02 1.25 4.89
CA ALA A 163 18.45 1.29 4.62
C ALA A 163 18.79 1.26 3.12
N ILE A 164 17.97 0.57 2.30
CA ILE A 164 18.12 0.55 0.84
C ILE A 164 17.56 1.84 0.22
N ALA A 165 16.37 2.28 0.63
CA ALA A 165 15.67 3.43 0.06
C ALA A 165 16.28 4.77 0.48
N LYS A 166 16.94 4.84 1.64
CA LYS A 166 17.58 6.04 2.20
C LYS A 166 16.68 7.27 2.04
N PRO A 167 15.46 7.26 2.63
CA PRO A 167 14.51 8.35 2.50
C PRO A 167 15.06 9.63 3.14
N THR A 168 14.75 10.79 2.53
CA THR A 168 15.07 12.11 3.08
C THR A 168 13.88 12.72 3.83
N ILE A 169 12.67 12.27 3.51
CA ILE A 169 11.41 12.58 4.16
C ILE A 169 10.74 11.24 4.45
N GLY A 170 10.05 11.09 5.56
CA GLY A 170 9.32 9.85 5.79
C GLY A 170 8.20 9.98 6.79
N LEU A 171 7.23 9.07 6.67
CA LEU A 171 6.08 9.04 7.56
C LEU A 171 5.60 7.62 7.84
N VAL A 172 5.04 7.43 9.03
CA VAL A 172 4.29 6.25 9.43
C VAL A 172 2.81 6.64 9.47
N THR A 173 1.97 6.01 8.65
CA THR A 173 0.55 6.40 8.56
C THR A 173 -0.22 6.11 9.84
N ASN A 174 -0.03 4.92 10.40
CA ASN A 174 -0.60 4.50 11.68
C ASN A 174 0.00 3.16 12.15
N VAL A 175 -0.29 2.81 13.40
CA VAL A 175 -0.04 1.49 14.00
C VAL A 175 -1.38 0.82 14.30
N GLY A 176 -1.52 -0.46 13.99
CA GLY A 176 -2.75 -1.21 14.24
C GLY A 176 -2.53 -2.71 14.15
N LEU A 177 -3.53 -3.47 14.55
CA LEU A 177 -3.51 -4.94 14.52
C LEU A 177 -3.54 -5.45 13.07
N ALA A 178 -2.36 -5.79 12.53
CA ALA A 178 -2.19 -6.44 11.24
C ALA A 178 -0.96 -7.34 11.28
N HIS A 179 -0.99 -8.43 10.52
CA HIS A 179 0.12 -9.40 10.41
C HIS A 179 0.64 -9.90 11.77
N ILE A 180 -0.26 -10.05 12.76
CA ILE A 180 0.11 -10.41 14.14
C ILE A 180 0.83 -11.75 14.19
N GLN A 181 0.51 -12.65 13.27
CA GLN A 181 1.22 -13.93 13.15
C GLN A 181 2.73 -13.74 12.89
N GLY A 182 3.11 -12.74 12.08
CA GLY A 182 4.51 -12.45 11.77
C GLY A 182 5.20 -11.55 12.81
N PHE A 183 4.49 -10.55 13.35
CA PHE A 183 5.06 -9.60 14.31
C PHE A 183 4.99 -10.07 15.77
N GLY A 184 4.17 -11.06 16.08
CA GLY A 184 3.97 -11.61 17.44
C GLY A 184 3.13 -10.74 18.36
N SER A 185 3.13 -9.41 18.24
CA SER A 185 2.40 -8.48 19.09
C SER A 185 2.19 -7.11 18.43
N LEU A 186 1.30 -6.29 18.99
CA LEU A 186 1.14 -4.88 18.61
C LEU A 186 2.44 -4.08 18.81
N GLN A 187 3.18 -4.37 19.90
CA GLN A 187 4.48 -3.76 20.14
C GLN A 187 5.47 -4.12 19.03
N GLY A 188 5.49 -5.37 18.55
CA GLY A 188 6.32 -5.79 17.42
C GLY A 188 5.97 -5.04 16.12
N VAL A 189 4.68 -4.74 15.89
CA VAL A 189 4.25 -3.87 14.78
C VAL A 189 4.79 -2.45 14.96
N LYS A 190 4.64 -1.86 16.17
CA LYS A 190 5.13 -0.51 16.50
C LYS A 190 6.64 -0.41 16.29
N ASP A 191 7.41 -1.32 16.88
CA ASP A 191 8.87 -1.33 16.79
C ASP A 191 9.38 -1.48 15.35
N THR A 192 8.70 -2.31 14.56
CA THR A 192 9.07 -2.50 13.15
C THR A 192 8.84 -1.22 12.35
N LYS A 193 7.71 -0.55 12.52
CA LYS A 193 7.40 0.66 11.76
C LYS A 193 8.23 1.87 12.19
N ALA A 194 8.57 1.97 13.48
CA ALA A 194 9.48 2.97 14.02
C ALA A 194 10.87 2.92 13.37
N ALA A 195 11.26 1.82 12.73
CA ALA A 195 12.53 1.71 12.02
C ALA A 195 12.68 2.73 10.89
N LEU A 196 11.58 3.19 10.25
CA LEU A 196 11.64 4.27 9.27
C LEU A 196 12.09 5.58 9.92
N TYR A 197 11.51 5.95 11.05
CA TYR A 197 11.91 7.16 11.77
C TYR A 197 13.34 7.03 12.32
N ARG A 198 13.74 5.86 12.84
CA ARG A 198 15.13 5.62 13.25
C ARG A 198 16.14 5.84 12.09
N GLN A 199 15.78 5.43 10.87
CA GLN A 199 16.59 5.70 9.68
C GLN A 199 16.71 7.21 9.42
N LEU A 200 15.59 7.95 9.46
CA LEU A 200 15.57 9.41 9.27
C LEU A 200 16.41 10.13 10.34
N ILE A 201 16.23 9.77 11.60
CA ILE A 201 17.03 10.30 12.72
C ILE A 201 18.52 10.11 12.46
N SER A 202 18.93 8.92 12.02
CA SER A 202 20.34 8.61 11.77
C SER A 202 20.94 9.38 10.59
N THR A 203 20.11 9.83 9.65
CA THR A 203 20.55 10.51 8.42
C THR A 203 20.22 12.02 8.41
N GLY A 204 19.57 12.54 9.44
CA GLY A 204 19.13 13.93 9.51
C GLY A 204 17.93 14.25 8.60
N GLY A 205 17.17 13.23 8.16
CA GLY A 205 15.98 13.38 7.32
C GLY A 205 14.78 13.96 8.09
N THR A 206 13.73 14.39 7.38
CA THR A 206 12.54 14.99 7.99
C THR A 206 11.48 13.92 8.31
N ALA A 207 11.07 13.84 9.58
CA ALA A 207 9.97 12.99 10.01
C ALA A 207 8.63 13.76 9.94
N VAL A 208 7.75 13.35 9.06
CA VAL A 208 6.38 13.85 8.95
C VAL A 208 5.46 12.93 9.75
N TYR A 209 4.60 13.49 10.61
CA TYR A 209 3.88 12.68 11.59
C TYR A 209 2.47 13.16 11.93
N ASP A 210 1.60 12.23 12.34
CA ASP A 210 0.28 12.53 12.91
C ASP A 210 0.42 12.88 14.40
N SER A 211 0.28 14.16 14.73
CA SER A 211 0.38 14.65 16.11
C SER A 211 -0.79 14.23 17.03
N ASP A 212 -1.89 13.71 16.44
CA ASP A 212 -3.02 13.19 17.20
C ASP A 212 -2.87 11.69 17.52
N ASN A 213 -1.76 11.07 17.15
CA ASN A 213 -1.49 9.65 17.36
C ASN A 213 -0.33 9.44 18.31
N ASP A 214 -0.63 9.11 19.57
CA ASP A 214 0.37 8.94 20.64
C ASP A 214 1.45 7.91 20.27
N ASP A 215 1.06 6.80 19.60
CA ASP A 215 2.03 5.80 19.16
C ASP A 215 3.06 6.36 18.18
N ILE A 216 2.64 7.30 17.31
CA ILE A 216 3.54 7.95 16.35
C ILE A 216 4.40 9.00 17.04
N VAL A 217 3.81 9.79 17.95
CA VAL A 217 4.52 10.81 18.74
C VAL A 217 5.65 10.16 19.55
N ASP A 218 5.38 9.05 20.20
CA ASP A 218 6.39 8.30 20.97
C ASP A 218 7.58 7.83 20.12
N MET A 219 7.37 7.54 18.82
CA MET A 219 8.45 7.06 17.93
C MET A 219 9.49 8.12 17.60
N ILE A 220 9.17 9.42 17.79
CA ILE A 220 9.99 10.58 17.37
C ILE A 220 10.27 11.53 18.53
N ALA A 221 10.01 11.13 19.79
CA ALA A 221 9.97 12.00 20.97
C ALA A 221 11.22 12.86 21.17
N ASP A 222 12.41 12.40 20.76
CA ASP A 222 13.68 13.07 20.95
C ASP A 222 14.29 13.59 19.62
N TYR A 223 13.46 13.84 18.61
CA TYR A 223 13.93 14.29 17.29
C TYR A 223 13.43 15.70 16.94
N ASP A 224 14.33 16.56 16.49
CA ASP A 224 14.02 17.96 16.23
C ASP A 224 13.54 18.24 14.81
N ASN A 225 13.98 17.43 13.81
CA ASN A 225 13.59 17.63 12.41
C ASN A 225 12.25 16.94 12.10
N ILE A 226 11.19 17.41 12.74
CA ILE A 226 9.83 16.87 12.67
C ILE A 226 8.85 17.89 12.09
N VAL A 227 7.87 17.40 11.34
CA VAL A 227 6.78 18.20 10.77
C VAL A 227 5.44 17.52 11.04
N PRO A 228 4.57 18.12 11.89
CA PRO A 228 3.25 17.57 12.14
C PRO A 228 2.36 17.68 10.90
N TYR A 229 1.41 16.77 10.76
CA TYR A 229 0.38 16.90 9.73
C TYR A 229 -0.35 18.24 9.87
N ILE A 230 -0.60 18.89 8.73
CA ILE A 230 -1.45 20.05 8.69
C ILE A 230 -2.84 19.73 9.25
N ALA A 231 -3.40 20.61 10.07
CA ALA A 231 -4.73 20.40 10.59
C ALA A 231 -5.78 20.48 9.47
N ALA A 232 -6.67 19.50 9.42
CA ALA A 232 -7.81 19.51 8.51
C ALA A 232 -9.07 19.04 9.25
N LYS A 233 -10.22 19.57 8.86
CA LYS A 233 -11.50 19.31 9.51
C LYS A 233 -12.51 18.83 8.49
N LYS A 234 -13.20 17.72 8.76
CA LYS A 234 -14.30 17.27 7.94
C LYS A 234 -15.38 18.32 7.81
N VAL A 235 -15.84 18.54 6.59
CA VAL A 235 -17.01 19.38 6.28
C VAL A 235 -18.19 18.44 6.00
N PRO A 236 -19.38 18.73 6.59
CA PRO A 236 -20.59 18.00 6.24
C PRO A 236 -20.87 18.07 4.74
N SER A 237 -21.15 16.93 4.12
CA SER A 237 -21.46 16.80 2.70
C SER A 237 -22.58 15.78 2.52
N GLU A 238 -23.48 16.02 1.56
CA GLU A 238 -24.44 15.01 1.11
C GLU A 238 -23.78 13.91 0.27
N SER A 239 -22.56 14.15 -0.22
CA SER A 239 -21.79 13.18 -0.99
C SER A 239 -21.35 11.97 -0.13
N GLU A 240 -21.18 10.84 -0.75
CA GLU A 240 -20.59 9.63 -0.15
C GLU A 240 -19.09 9.78 0.09
N THR A 241 -18.47 10.73 -0.58
CA THR A 241 -17.04 10.98 -0.52
C THR A 241 -16.69 12.02 0.54
N LEU A 242 -15.46 11.97 1.02
CA LEU A 242 -14.91 12.86 2.03
C LEU A 242 -14.78 14.28 1.47
N SER A 243 -15.33 15.26 2.20
CA SER A 243 -15.03 16.68 2.03
C SER A 243 -14.44 17.23 3.32
N PHE A 244 -13.44 18.08 3.20
CA PHE A 244 -12.75 18.67 4.36
C PHE A 244 -12.26 20.08 4.05
N GLU A 245 -11.96 20.83 5.11
CA GLU A 245 -11.29 22.12 5.05
C GLU A 245 -9.93 22.05 5.75
N TRP A 246 -8.98 22.81 5.24
CA TRP A 246 -7.68 23.05 5.86
C TRP A 246 -7.23 24.49 5.59
N ALA A 247 -6.23 24.99 6.33
CA ALA A 247 -5.74 26.33 6.16
C ALA A 247 -4.21 26.39 6.24
N ASP A 248 -3.63 27.30 5.46
CA ASP A 248 -2.28 27.80 5.68
C ASP A 248 -2.31 29.12 6.49
N ALA A 249 -1.19 29.83 6.57
CA ALA A 249 -1.12 31.09 7.31
C ALA A 249 -1.96 32.22 6.70
N SER A 250 -2.38 32.10 5.44
CA SER A 250 -2.99 33.19 4.66
C SER A 250 -4.42 32.89 4.21
N ASN A 251 -4.73 31.64 3.91
CA ASN A 251 -5.96 31.22 3.29
C ASN A 251 -6.54 29.94 3.90
N ALA A 252 -7.86 29.80 3.80
CA ALA A 252 -8.59 28.56 4.06
C ALA A 252 -9.02 27.94 2.74
N TYR A 253 -8.95 26.60 2.67
CA TYR A 253 -9.23 25.81 1.48
C TYR A 253 -10.27 24.75 1.79
N GLN A 254 -11.24 24.57 0.90
CA GLN A 254 -12.16 23.44 0.93
C GLN A 254 -11.79 22.46 -0.18
N VAL A 255 -11.81 21.16 0.14
CA VAL A 255 -11.45 20.08 -0.77
C VAL A 255 -12.55 19.03 -0.78
N ALA A 256 -13.10 18.75 -1.96
CA ALA A 256 -14.05 17.66 -2.19
C ALA A 256 -13.33 16.51 -2.90
N THR A 257 -13.18 15.38 -2.21
CA THR A 257 -12.44 14.23 -2.75
C THR A 257 -13.35 13.20 -3.41
N ASN A 258 -12.77 12.26 -4.15
CA ASN A 258 -13.45 11.05 -4.62
C ASN A 258 -13.18 9.81 -3.71
N LEU A 259 -12.72 10.04 -2.48
CA LEU A 259 -12.41 8.99 -1.51
C LEU A 259 -13.58 8.77 -0.55
N CYS A 260 -13.96 7.51 -0.32
CA CYS A 260 -14.90 7.15 0.73
C CYS A 260 -14.19 6.94 2.06
N GLY A 261 -14.84 7.36 3.15
CA GLY A 261 -14.39 7.10 4.52
C GLY A 261 -13.60 8.24 5.15
N ASP A 262 -14.03 8.61 6.36
CA ASP A 262 -13.46 9.71 7.14
C ASP A 262 -11.99 9.49 7.53
N TYR A 263 -11.56 8.21 7.62
CA TYR A 263 -10.16 7.85 7.87
C TYR A 263 -9.19 8.35 6.78
N ASN A 264 -9.70 8.69 5.59
CA ASN A 264 -8.88 9.26 4.51
C ASN A 264 -8.48 10.72 4.76
N ILE A 265 -9.07 11.40 5.75
CA ILE A 265 -8.63 12.77 6.11
C ILE A 265 -7.15 12.74 6.55
N LYS A 266 -6.73 11.74 7.31
CA LYS A 266 -5.33 11.58 7.73
C LYS A 266 -4.39 11.32 6.55
N ASN A 267 -4.83 10.55 5.55
CA ASN A 267 -4.08 10.32 4.33
C ASN A 267 -3.93 11.61 3.50
N ALA A 268 -5.00 12.42 3.44
CA ALA A 268 -4.97 13.74 2.79
C ALA A 268 -4.09 14.74 3.55
N GLN A 269 -4.18 14.81 4.88
CA GLN A 269 -3.31 15.65 5.71
C GLN A 269 -1.83 15.34 5.48
N ALA A 270 -1.45 14.06 5.42
CA ALA A 270 -0.09 13.64 5.10
C ALA A 270 0.34 14.14 3.71
N ALA A 271 -0.53 14.02 2.70
CA ALA A 271 -0.22 14.46 1.34
C ALA A 271 -0.10 15.98 1.22
N ILE A 272 -0.98 16.75 1.88
CA ILE A 272 -0.90 18.20 1.95
C ILE A 272 0.43 18.62 2.62
N THR A 273 0.75 18.03 3.76
CA THR A 273 1.96 18.35 4.53
C THR A 273 3.22 18.10 3.70
N VAL A 274 3.33 16.93 3.06
CA VAL A 274 4.48 16.60 2.20
C VAL A 274 4.53 17.52 0.98
N GLY A 275 3.38 17.86 0.37
CA GLY A 275 3.30 18.81 -0.74
C GLY A 275 3.83 20.19 -0.35
N LEU A 276 3.37 20.75 0.78
CA LEU A 276 3.85 22.04 1.31
C LEU A 276 5.34 22.00 1.65
N LEU A 277 5.81 20.92 2.29
CA LEU A 277 7.22 20.73 2.62
C LEU A 277 8.12 20.72 1.37
N CYS A 278 7.62 20.16 0.27
CA CYS A 278 8.29 20.17 -1.03
C CYS A 278 8.05 21.47 -1.84
N GLY A 279 7.29 22.43 -1.29
CA GLY A 279 7.01 23.71 -1.92
C GLY A 279 5.99 23.65 -3.07
N VAL A 280 5.08 22.69 -3.06
CA VAL A 280 3.92 22.69 -3.98
C VAL A 280 2.93 23.76 -3.52
N GLU A 281 2.41 24.54 -4.45
CA GLU A 281 1.46 25.61 -4.17
C GLU A 281 0.11 25.03 -3.66
N PRO A 282 -0.54 25.63 -2.63
CA PRO A 282 -1.76 25.11 -2.03
C PRO A 282 -2.89 24.82 -3.03
N GLU A 283 -3.08 25.66 -4.03
CA GLU A 283 -4.10 25.48 -5.07
C GLU A 283 -3.85 24.23 -5.91
N LYS A 284 -2.59 23.93 -6.22
CA LYS A 284 -2.20 22.71 -6.94
C LYS A 284 -2.37 21.47 -6.08
N ILE A 285 -2.07 21.57 -4.77
CA ILE A 285 -2.32 20.49 -3.81
C ILE A 285 -3.81 20.14 -3.80
N ASN A 286 -4.68 21.13 -3.67
CA ASN A 286 -6.14 20.95 -3.67
C ASN A 286 -6.62 20.28 -4.96
N ALA A 287 -6.29 20.90 -6.10
CA ALA A 287 -6.68 20.38 -7.40
C ALA A 287 -6.20 18.92 -7.64
N ALA A 288 -4.99 18.58 -7.17
CA ALA A 288 -4.47 17.23 -7.28
C ALA A 288 -5.24 16.21 -6.42
N ILE A 289 -5.61 16.59 -5.18
CA ILE A 289 -6.38 15.72 -4.28
C ILE A 289 -7.82 15.55 -4.79
N GLU A 290 -8.47 16.63 -5.25
CA GLU A 290 -9.82 16.60 -5.84
C GLU A 290 -9.88 15.77 -7.12
N GLY A 291 -8.84 15.86 -7.96
CA GLY A 291 -8.72 15.11 -9.21
C GLY A 291 -8.38 13.61 -9.00
N TYR A 292 -7.90 13.23 -7.83
CA TYR A 292 -7.54 11.84 -7.57
C TYR A 292 -8.77 10.96 -7.42
N THR A 293 -8.88 9.92 -8.24
CA THR A 293 -9.92 8.89 -8.14
C THR A 293 -9.28 7.52 -7.90
N PRO A 294 -9.63 6.82 -6.80
CA PRO A 294 -9.08 5.50 -6.51
C PRO A 294 -9.58 4.47 -7.55
N THR A 295 -8.67 3.67 -8.10
CA THR A 295 -8.97 2.62 -9.08
C THR A 295 -8.52 1.23 -8.63
N ASN A 296 -8.01 1.13 -7.39
CA ASN A 296 -7.32 -0.04 -6.87
C ASN A 296 -8.13 -0.81 -5.81
N GLY A 297 -9.46 -0.63 -5.79
CA GLY A 297 -10.34 -1.29 -4.81
C GLY A 297 -10.12 -0.83 -3.36
N ARG A 298 -9.70 0.43 -3.17
CA ARG A 298 -9.50 1.04 -1.85
C ARG A 298 -10.34 2.30 -1.72
N SER A 299 -11.29 2.31 -0.78
CA SER A 299 -12.15 3.47 -0.50
C SER A 299 -12.86 4.04 -1.76
N GLN A 300 -13.16 3.19 -2.72
CA GLN A 300 -13.71 3.58 -4.02
C GLN A 300 -15.23 3.58 -3.98
N ALA A 301 -15.87 4.71 -4.33
CA ALA A 301 -17.31 4.74 -4.59
C ALA A 301 -17.58 4.22 -6.02
N LEU A 302 -18.52 3.31 -6.14
CA LEU A 302 -18.96 2.74 -7.41
C LEU A 302 -20.48 2.77 -7.47
N GLN A 303 -21.03 3.41 -8.50
CA GLN A 303 -22.44 3.31 -8.85
C GLN A 303 -22.62 2.22 -9.89
N THR A 304 -23.31 1.14 -9.53
CA THR A 304 -23.75 0.13 -10.49
C THR A 304 -25.14 0.47 -11.03
N ALA A 305 -25.65 -0.31 -11.97
CA ALA A 305 -27.01 -0.13 -12.46
C ALA A 305 -28.10 -0.31 -11.36
N ARG A 306 -27.76 -1.00 -10.27
CA ARG A 306 -28.73 -1.41 -9.23
C ARG A 306 -28.38 -0.95 -7.83
N ASN A 307 -27.11 -0.70 -7.51
CA ASN A 307 -26.62 -0.50 -6.15
C ASN A 307 -25.59 0.61 -6.07
N HIS A 308 -25.46 1.21 -4.88
CA HIS A 308 -24.34 2.04 -4.50
C HIS A 308 -23.32 1.19 -3.73
N VAL A 309 -22.08 1.11 -4.17
CA VAL A 309 -21.07 0.21 -3.61
C VAL A 309 -19.84 0.96 -3.16
N ILE A 310 -19.45 0.79 -1.90
CA ILE A 310 -18.09 1.15 -1.44
C ILE A 310 -17.21 -0.09 -1.64
N VAL A 311 -16.26 0.01 -2.55
CA VAL A 311 -15.28 -1.05 -2.82
C VAL A 311 -14.02 -0.76 -1.99
N ASP A 312 -13.77 -1.61 -1.00
CA ASP A 312 -12.57 -1.59 -0.15
C ASP A 312 -12.03 -3.02 0.03
N ALA A 313 -11.86 -3.72 -1.10
CA ALA A 313 -11.61 -5.15 -1.18
C ALA A 313 -10.15 -5.55 -1.44
N TYR A 314 -9.21 -4.61 -1.34
CA TYR A 314 -7.79 -4.91 -1.54
C TYR A 314 -7.18 -5.66 -0.35
N ASN A 315 -7.47 -5.26 0.89
CA ASN A 315 -7.03 -5.95 2.10
C ASN A 315 -7.95 -5.65 3.28
N ALA A 316 -7.96 -6.56 4.26
CA ALA A 316 -8.72 -6.39 5.49
C ALA A 316 -7.93 -6.91 6.70
N ASN A 317 -7.93 -6.10 7.75
CA ASN A 317 -7.46 -6.44 9.09
C ASN A 317 -8.44 -5.84 10.11
N PRO A 318 -8.37 -6.19 11.41
CA PRO A 318 -9.34 -5.74 12.41
C PRO A 318 -9.52 -4.23 12.47
N SER A 319 -8.45 -3.45 12.40
CA SER A 319 -8.53 -1.98 12.47
C SER A 319 -9.17 -1.37 11.22
N SER A 320 -8.79 -1.83 10.01
CA SER A 320 -9.40 -1.34 8.77
C SER A 320 -10.86 -1.79 8.59
N MET A 321 -11.20 -2.99 9.07
CA MET A 321 -12.58 -3.49 9.06
C MET A 321 -13.47 -2.62 9.95
N ASN A 322 -13.02 -2.33 11.18
CA ASN A 322 -13.76 -1.46 12.10
C ASN A 322 -13.95 -0.05 11.53
N ALA A 323 -12.90 0.58 11.01
CA ALA A 323 -12.98 1.92 10.42
C ALA A 323 -13.95 1.99 9.23
N ALA A 324 -13.98 0.95 8.38
CA ALA A 324 -14.92 0.87 7.27
C ALA A 324 -16.37 0.68 7.77
N LEU A 325 -16.58 -0.14 8.80
CA LEU A 325 -17.90 -0.33 9.39
C LEU A 325 -18.39 0.92 10.13
N ASP A 326 -17.52 1.69 10.82
CA ASP A 326 -17.85 2.98 11.44
C ASP A 326 -18.38 3.96 10.40
N ASN A 327 -17.67 4.11 9.29
CA ASN A 327 -18.08 4.98 8.20
C ASN A 327 -19.38 4.52 7.52
N PHE A 328 -19.54 3.21 7.34
CA PHE A 328 -20.73 2.61 6.74
C PHE A 328 -21.95 2.77 7.63
N GLU A 329 -21.80 2.58 8.95
CA GLU A 329 -22.87 2.76 9.94
C GLU A 329 -23.36 4.20 10.00
N ALA A 330 -22.47 5.18 9.89
CA ALA A 330 -22.76 6.60 9.95
C ALA A 330 -23.68 7.10 8.80
N ARG A 331 -23.90 6.31 7.75
CA ARG A 331 -24.79 6.68 6.63
C ARG A 331 -26.25 6.51 7.04
N PRO A 332 -27.03 7.60 7.13
CA PRO A 332 -28.46 7.54 7.48
C PRO A 332 -29.30 7.00 6.31
N ASN A 333 -30.45 6.45 6.65
CA ASN A 333 -31.60 6.17 5.74
C ASN A 333 -31.34 5.28 4.51
N ALA A 334 -30.22 4.55 4.42
CA ALA A 334 -29.99 3.61 3.35
C ALA A 334 -30.37 2.17 3.75
N ALA A 335 -30.88 1.41 2.81
CA ALA A 335 -31.02 -0.05 2.93
C ALA A 335 -29.62 -0.68 2.81
N LYS A 336 -28.99 -0.99 3.96
CA LYS A 336 -27.60 -1.38 4.05
C LYS A 336 -27.38 -2.85 3.79
N CYS A 337 -26.33 -3.19 3.04
CA CYS A 337 -25.85 -4.56 2.89
C CYS A 337 -24.32 -4.58 3.04
N VAL A 338 -23.79 -5.59 3.72
CA VAL A 338 -22.34 -5.82 3.76
C VAL A 338 -21.99 -7.10 3.02
N ILE A 339 -20.90 -7.08 2.27
CA ILE A 339 -20.25 -8.25 1.67
C ILE A 339 -18.84 -8.27 2.20
N LEU A 340 -18.59 -9.10 3.22
CA LEU A 340 -17.31 -9.13 3.92
C LEU A 340 -16.57 -10.44 3.66
N GLY A 341 -15.33 -10.32 3.18
CA GLY A 341 -14.39 -11.41 3.09
C GLY A 341 -13.57 -11.57 4.38
N ALA A 342 -13.19 -12.80 4.67
CA ALA A 342 -12.40 -13.12 5.86
C ALA A 342 -11.09 -12.32 5.90
N MET A 343 -10.69 -11.91 7.11
CA MET A 343 -9.41 -11.29 7.38
C MET A 343 -8.33 -12.37 7.48
N GLY A 344 -7.18 -12.12 6.86
CA GLY A 344 -6.03 -13.03 6.87
C GLY A 344 -4.98 -12.70 7.94
N GLU A 345 -4.04 -13.61 8.15
CA GLU A 345 -2.80 -13.42 8.92
C GLU A 345 -2.98 -13.02 10.39
N LEU A 346 -4.09 -13.43 10.99
CA LEU A 346 -4.42 -13.11 12.37
C LEU A 346 -3.91 -14.15 13.37
N GLY A 347 -3.50 -15.34 12.92
CA GLY A 347 -3.05 -16.42 13.79
C GLY A 347 -4.08 -16.76 14.87
N PRO A 348 -3.71 -16.76 16.18
CA PRO A 348 -4.64 -17.05 17.28
C PRO A 348 -5.80 -16.05 17.41
N GLU A 349 -5.66 -14.84 16.90
CA GLU A 349 -6.68 -13.80 16.92
C GLU A 349 -7.77 -13.98 15.85
N GLN A 350 -7.63 -14.95 14.95
CA GLN A 350 -8.56 -15.13 13.82
C GLN A 350 -10.01 -15.28 14.29
N GLU A 351 -10.28 -16.23 15.17
CA GLU A 351 -11.65 -16.49 15.68
C GLU A 351 -12.20 -15.30 16.48
N PRO A 352 -11.50 -14.76 17.50
CA PRO A 352 -11.99 -13.62 18.28
C PRO A 352 -12.30 -12.38 17.42
N GLN A 353 -11.49 -12.06 16.44
CA GLN A 353 -11.67 -10.85 15.62
C GLN A 353 -12.86 -11.01 14.65
N HIS A 354 -13.05 -12.19 14.05
CA HIS A 354 -14.22 -12.45 13.20
C HIS A 354 -15.52 -12.43 14.02
N LEU A 355 -15.50 -13.00 15.22
CA LEU A 355 -16.67 -12.95 16.13
C LEU A 355 -17.01 -11.51 16.53
N LYS A 356 -16.02 -10.65 16.79
CA LYS A 356 -16.25 -9.20 17.06
C LYS A 356 -16.96 -8.52 15.88
N VAL A 357 -16.53 -8.79 14.65
CA VAL A 357 -17.18 -8.25 13.44
C VAL A 357 -18.63 -8.71 13.35
N LEU A 358 -18.90 -10.01 13.55
CA LEU A 358 -20.25 -10.57 13.49
C LEU A 358 -21.18 -9.97 14.56
N ASN A 359 -20.69 -9.82 15.79
CA ASN A 359 -21.45 -9.18 16.86
C ASN A 359 -21.76 -7.72 16.55
N ARG A 360 -20.79 -6.99 15.98
CA ARG A 360 -20.99 -5.61 15.54
C ARG A 360 -22.03 -5.49 14.45
N LEU A 361 -22.05 -6.38 13.44
CA LEU A 361 -23.04 -6.35 12.37
C LEU A 361 -24.47 -6.43 12.89
N ARG A 362 -24.73 -7.15 14.01
CA ARG A 362 -26.04 -7.19 14.66
C ARG A 362 -26.53 -5.84 15.17
N SER A 363 -25.61 -4.92 15.49
CA SER A 363 -25.96 -3.62 16.06
C SER A 363 -26.05 -2.50 15.01
N ILE A 364 -25.68 -2.75 13.75
CA ILE A 364 -25.75 -1.74 12.69
C ILE A 364 -27.21 -1.49 12.33
N PRO A 365 -27.70 -0.23 12.48
CA PRO A 365 -29.07 0.11 12.12
C PRO A 365 -29.33 -0.05 10.62
N ASN A 366 -30.53 -0.56 10.28
CA ASN A 366 -30.97 -0.76 8.89
C ASN A 366 -30.03 -1.68 8.06
N LEU A 367 -29.36 -2.64 8.72
CA LEU A 367 -28.61 -3.67 8.01
C LEU A 367 -29.58 -4.76 7.54
N ASP A 368 -29.94 -4.70 6.26
CA ASP A 368 -30.89 -5.64 5.65
C ASP A 368 -30.24 -6.99 5.28
N CYS A 369 -28.93 -6.96 4.99
CA CYS A 369 -28.23 -8.12 4.47
C CYS A 369 -26.77 -8.14 4.94
N ALA A 370 -26.30 -9.33 5.31
CA ALA A 370 -24.88 -9.60 5.55
C ALA A 370 -24.45 -10.87 4.82
N ILE A 371 -23.58 -10.74 3.84
CA ILE A 371 -22.96 -11.83 3.08
C ILE A 371 -21.51 -11.94 3.54
N LEU A 372 -21.15 -13.11 4.07
CA LEU A 372 -19.87 -13.37 4.72
C LEU A 372 -19.15 -14.48 3.99
N ILE A 373 -17.93 -14.21 3.54
CA ILE A 373 -17.18 -15.07 2.63
C ILE A 373 -15.87 -15.51 3.28
N GLY A 374 -15.61 -16.80 3.23
CA GLY A 374 -14.41 -17.45 3.76
C GLY A 374 -14.65 -18.32 5.00
N GLN A 375 -13.77 -19.30 5.19
CA GLN A 375 -13.91 -20.33 6.24
C GLN A 375 -13.92 -19.74 7.65
N ALA A 376 -13.15 -18.66 7.88
CA ALA A 376 -13.07 -18.00 9.19
C ALA A 376 -14.41 -17.37 9.63
N PHE A 377 -15.29 -17.01 8.71
CA PHE A 377 -16.66 -16.62 9.02
C PHE A 377 -17.61 -17.82 9.08
N ALA A 378 -17.45 -18.80 8.19
CA ALA A 378 -18.36 -19.93 8.05
C ALA A 378 -18.53 -20.78 9.33
N MET A 379 -17.50 -20.82 10.18
CA MET A 379 -17.55 -21.52 11.46
C MET A 379 -18.62 -20.99 12.43
N PHE A 380 -19.05 -19.74 12.26
CA PHE A 380 -20.05 -19.08 13.11
C PHE A 380 -21.49 -19.20 12.57
N LYS A 381 -21.71 -19.88 11.45
CA LYS A 381 -23.03 -19.96 10.77
C LYS A 381 -24.18 -20.33 11.72
N ALA A 382 -23.96 -21.29 12.64
CA ALA A 382 -24.97 -21.72 13.60
C ALA A 382 -25.33 -20.63 14.63
N GLN A 383 -24.41 -19.72 14.97
CA GLN A 383 -24.60 -18.64 15.94
C GLN A 383 -25.28 -17.40 15.33
N PHE A 384 -25.23 -17.24 14.00
CA PHE A 384 -25.72 -16.08 13.27
C PHE A 384 -26.64 -16.49 12.10
N PRO A 385 -27.80 -17.12 12.37
CA PRO A 385 -28.68 -17.71 11.33
C PRO A 385 -29.30 -16.65 10.40
N SER A 386 -29.30 -15.38 10.78
CA SER A 386 -29.81 -14.28 9.94
C SER A 386 -28.80 -13.80 8.89
N PHE A 387 -27.54 -14.25 8.96
CA PHE A 387 -26.51 -13.89 8.00
C PHE A 387 -26.28 -15.01 6.98
N GLN A 388 -25.83 -14.66 5.79
CA GLN A 388 -25.50 -15.61 4.73
C GLN A 388 -24.00 -15.89 4.74
N PHE A 389 -23.61 -17.17 4.76
CA PHE A 389 -22.21 -17.59 4.83
C PHE A 389 -21.85 -18.44 3.62
N PHE A 390 -20.78 -18.06 2.95
CA PHE A 390 -20.26 -18.74 1.78
C PHE A 390 -18.78 -19.10 1.97
N PRO A 391 -18.36 -20.34 1.67
CA PRO A 391 -16.97 -20.75 1.78
C PRO A 391 -16.04 -19.98 0.83
N GLN A 392 -16.54 -19.66 -0.37
CA GLN A 392 -15.78 -19.00 -1.43
C GLN A 392 -16.60 -17.91 -2.12
N THR A 393 -15.94 -16.96 -2.75
CA THR A 393 -16.58 -15.85 -3.48
C THR A 393 -17.47 -16.32 -4.61
N ALA A 394 -17.06 -17.37 -5.33
CA ALA A 394 -17.86 -17.95 -6.40
C ALA A 394 -19.24 -18.42 -5.94
N ASP A 395 -19.34 -18.96 -4.71
CA ASP A 395 -20.58 -19.48 -4.15
C ASP A 395 -21.59 -18.36 -3.79
N ALA A 396 -21.10 -17.14 -3.59
CA ALA A 396 -21.92 -15.98 -3.22
C ALA A 396 -22.53 -15.26 -4.43
N LYS A 397 -22.10 -15.54 -5.67
CA LYS A 397 -22.49 -14.77 -6.88
C LYS A 397 -24.02 -14.71 -7.07
N GLU A 398 -24.72 -15.82 -6.86
CA GLU A 398 -26.18 -15.86 -7.02
C GLU A 398 -26.87 -14.96 -5.98
N ALA A 399 -26.48 -15.05 -4.70
CA ALA A 399 -27.05 -14.22 -3.64
C ALA A 399 -26.75 -12.72 -3.89
N VAL A 400 -25.55 -12.38 -4.35
CA VAL A 400 -25.14 -11.01 -4.68
C VAL A 400 -25.93 -10.47 -5.88
N SER A 401 -26.21 -11.30 -6.89
CA SER A 401 -26.98 -10.90 -8.07
C SER A 401 -28.43 -10.51 -7.78
N GLN A 402 -28.97 -10.91 -6.64
CA GLN A 402 -30.32 -10.55 -6.20
C GLN A 402 -30.37 -9.19 -5.48
N LEU A 403 -29.23 -8.58 -5.16
CA LEU A 403 -29.20 -7.30 -4.47
C LEU A 403 -29.60 -6.16 -5.42
N SER A 404 -30.54 -5.32 -4.98
CA SER A 404 -30.98 -4.14 -5.71
C SER A 404 -31.43 -3.04 -4.74
N GLY A 405 -31.16 -1.78 -5.08
CA GLY A 405 -31.51 -0.62 -4.26
C GLY A 405 -30.74 -0.55 -2.94
N LYS A 406 -29.55 -1.18 -2.86
CA LYS A 406 -28.75 -1.25 -1.63
C LYS A 406 -27.57 -0.30 -1.65
N TYR A 407 -27.21 0.13 -0.42
CA TYR A 407 -25.93 0.72 -0.11
C TYR A 407 -25.00 -0.38 0.43
N ILE A 408 -23.97 -0.72 -0.31
CA ILE A 408 -23.16 -1.92 -0.09
C ILE A 408 -21.74 -1.58 0.31
N LEU A 409 -21.24 -2.17 1.41
CA LEU A 409 -19.81 -2.22 1.72
C LEU A 409 -19.24 -3.56 1.25
N LEU A 410 -18.35 -3.53 0.27
CA LEU A 410 -17.58 -4.69 -0.21
C LEU A 410 -16.16 -4.62 0.36
N LYS A 411 -15.84 -5.45 1.38
CA LYS A 411 -14.54 -5.42 2.06
C LYS A 411 -14.03 -6.80 2.43
N GLY A 412 -12.74 -7.06 2.17
CA GLY A 412 -12.09 -8.33 2.53
C GLY A 412 -10.61 -8.34 2.21
N SER A 413 -9.91 -9.41 2.59
CA SER A 413 -8.55 -9.66 2.15
C SER A 413 -8.51 -9.96 0.65
N ASN A 414 -7.41 -9.62 0.00
CA ASN A 414 -7.21 -9.87 -1.44
C ASN A 414 -7.39 -11.35 -1.82
N SER A 415 -7.01 -12.26 -0.92
CA SER A 415 -7.17 -13.71 -1.10
C SER A 415 -8.63 -14.18 -1.23
N ASN A 416 -9.60 -13.35 -0.86
CA ASN A 416 -11.02 -13.66 -1.05
C ASN A 416 -11.49 -13.35 -2.48
N HIS A 417 -10.75 -12.58 -3.28
CA HIS A 417 -11.09 -12.22 -4.66
C HIS A 417 -12.50 -11.60 -4.79
N LEU A 418 -12.87 -10.69 -3.87
CA LEU A 418 -14.20 -10.06 -3.84
C LEU A 418 -14.46 -9.17 -5.06
N ASP A 419 -13.44 -8.70 -5.74
CA ASP A 419 -13.52 -7.97 -7.01
C ASP A 419 -14.35 -8.71 -8.05
N GLN A 420 -14.34 -10.05 -8.06
CA GLN A 420 -15.15 -10.90 -8.95
C GLN A 420 -16.66 -10.79 -8.73
N LEU A 421 -17.12 -10.14 -7.66
CA LEU A 421 -18.54 -9.92 -7.39
C LEU A 421 -19.05 -8.59 -7.97
N ILE A 422 -18.17 -7.68 -8.33
CA ILE A 422 -18.55 -6.32 -8.77
C ILE A 422 -19.47 -6.37 -9.98
N ASP A 423 -19.18 -7.23 -10.95
CA ASP A 423 -20.03 -7.40 -12.15
C ASP A 423 -21.41 -8.02 -11.84
N SER A 424 -21.59 -8.60 -10.65
CA SER A 424 -22.86 -9.19 -10.20
C SER A 424 -23.71 -8.23 -9.36
N LEU A 425 -23.20 -7.03 -9.06
CA LEU A 425 -23.86 -5.98 -8.29
C LEU A 425 -24.55 -4.95 -9.19
#